data_5e578b6e18263dddda60baea32fd2141
#
_entry.id   5e578b6e18263dddda60baea32fd2141
#
_cell.length_a   1.000
_cell.length_b   1.000
_cell.length_c   1.000
_cell.angle_alpha   90.00
_cell.angle_beta   90.00
_cell.angle_gamma   90.00
#
_symmetry.space_group_name_H-M   'P 1'
#
loop_
_entity.id
_entity.type
_entity.pdbx_description
1 polymer ?
#
loop_
_entity_poly.entity_id
_entity_poly.type
_entity_poly.pdbx_seq_one_letter_code
_entity_poly.pdbx_strand_id
1 'polypeptide(L)'
;QYRLTENAGICRNKDLFGYADTGKRITICTKNIKASGHDVAFYVNETLTHEAVHAAQQCRNSAFWISKSVMPLPLAKLNDVSRSAKTAGGNSQIEHEAYWMEDKPNEVKYVLKKYCL
;
A
#
# COMPACT_ATOMS: atom_id res chain seq x y z
N GLN A 1 1.62 -17.41 -1.90
CA GLN A 1 1.22 -16.86 -3.20
C GLN A 1 0.04 -15.91 -3.05
N TYR A 2 0.13 -14.72 -3.63
CA TYR A 2 -0.90 -13.69 -3.49
C TYR A 2 -1.91 -13.74 -4.63
N ARG A 3 -3.18 -13.42 -4.31
CA ARG A 3 -4.22 -13.24 -5.30
C ARG A 3 -4.51 -11.75 -5.48
N LEU A 4 -4.74 -11.35 -6.71
CA LEU A 4 -5.11 -9.98 -7.05
C LEU A 4 -6.60 -9.94 -7.36
N THR A 5 -7.33 -9.02 -6.71
CA THR A 5 -8.76 -8.81 -6.94
C THR A 5 -9.05 -7.34 -7.23
N GLU A 6 -10.18 -7.08 -7.85
CA GLU A 6 -10.59 -5.74 -8.24
C GLU A 6 -11.98 -5.46 -7.70
N ASN A 7 -12.14 -4.27 -7.08
CA ASN A 7 -13.43 -3.79 -6.60
C ASN A 7 -14.19 -4.75 -5.69
N ALA A 8 -13.46 -5.46 -4.82
CA ALA A 8 -14.07 -6.33 -3.81
C ALA A 8 -14.86 -5.51 -2.78
N GLY A 9 -15.57 -6.21 -1.88
CA GLY A 9 -16.48 -5.57 -0.91
C GLY A 9 -15.87 -4.45 -0.08
N ILE A 10 -14.57 -4.56 0.27
CA ILE A 10 -13.87 -3.51 1.03
C ILE A 10 -13.84 -2.17 0.30
N CYS A 11 -13.96 -2.17 -1.02
CA CYS A 11 -13.97 -0.96 -1.83
C CYS A 11 -15.25 -0.13 -1.71
N ARG A 12 -16.23 -0.56 -0.90
CA ARG A 12 -17.38 0.26 -0.53
C ARG A 12 -16.94 1.53 0.21
N ASN A 13 -15.82 1.48 0.92
CA ASN A 13 -15.18 2.67 1.44
C ASN A 13 -14.54 3.41 0.26
N LYS A 14 -15.17 4.52 -0.16
CA LYS A 14 -14.79 5.25 -1.36
C LYS A 14 -13.44 5.96 -1.24
N ASP A 15 -12.93 6.14 -0.04
CA ASP A 15 -11.60 6.72 0.19
C ASP A 15 -10.49 5.68 0.03
N LEU A 16 -10.84 4.42 -0.08
CA LEU A 16 -9.87 3.33 -0.18
C LEU A 16 -9.54 3.05 -1.65
N PHE A 17 -8.25 3.09 -1.99
CA PHE A 17 -7.78 2.76 -3.33
C PHE A 17 -7.30 1.33 -3.44
N GLY A 18 -6.85 0.72 -2.34
CA GLY A 18 -6.41 -0.65 -2.32
C GLY A 18 -6.24 -1.20 -0.91
N TYR A 19 -6.05 -2.49 -0.81
CA TYR A 19 -5.88 -3.16 0.47
C TYR A 19 -5.15 -4.49 0.30
N ALA A 20 -4.21 -4.78 1.21
CA ALA A 20 -3.54 -6.06 1.29
C ALA A 20 -3.95 -6.75 2.58
N ASP A 21 -4.66 -7.87 2.49
CA ASP A 21 -5.12 -8.58 3.68
C ASP A 21 -4.20 -9.75 4.05
N THR A 22 -4.35 -10.24 5.28
CA THR A 22 -3.55 -11.35 5.80
C THR A 22 -3.86 -12.69 5.13
N GLY A 23 -4.92 -12.76 4.34
CA GLY A 23 -5.27 -13.93 3.51
C GLY A 23 -4.52 -13.99 2.20
N LYS A 24 -3.45 -13.23 2.05
CA LYS A 24 -2.62 -13.17 0.84
C LYS A 24 -3.40 -12.70 -0.38
N ARG A 25 -4.20 -11.66 -0.21
CA ARG A 25 -4.97 -11.05 -1.28
C ARG A 25 -4.71 -9.56 -1.33
N ILE A 26 -4.44 -9.06 -2.53
CA ILE A 26 -4.33 -7.63 -2.79
C ILE A 26 -5.57 -7.22 -3.59
N THR A 27 -6.29 -6.23 -3.08
CA THR A 27 -7.47 -5.66 -3.75
C THR A 27 -7.14 -4.26 -4.24
N ILE A 28 -7.49 -3.98 -5.49
CA ILE A 28 -7.38 -2.62 -6.06
C ILE A 28 -8.79 -2.12 -6.31
N CYS A 29 -9.09 -0.93 -5.80
CA CYS A 29 -10.41 -0.31 -5.92
C CYS A 29 -10.42 0.63 -7.13
N THR A 30 -10.39 0.07 -8.33
CA THR A 30 -10.27 0.85 -9.58
C THR A 30 -11.42 1.83 -9.77
N LYS A 31 -12.64 1.48 -9.34
CA LYS A 31 -13.78 2.39 -9.41
C LYS A 31 -13.60 3.61 -8.52
N ASN A 32 -13.05 3.42 -7.33
CA ASN A 32 -12.77 4.52 -6.40
C ASN A 32 -11.67 5.44 -6.98
N ILE A 33 -10.63 4.86 -7.56
CA ILE A 33 -9.55 5.63 -8.20
C ILE A 33 -10.11 6.44 -9.37
N LYS A 34 -10.93 5.81 -10.21
CA LYS A 34 -11.56 6.48 -11.35
C LYS A 34 -12.48 7.61 -10.90
N ALA A 35 -13.25 7.40 -9.85
CA ALA A 35 -14.17 8.39 -9.31
C ALA A 35 -13.44 9.59 -8.67
N SER A 36 -12.18 9.43 -8.26
CA SER A 36 -11.39 10.50 -7.64
C SER A 36 -10.97 11.59 -8.62
N GLY A 37 -11.06 11.33 -9.95
CA GLY A 37 -10.69 12.29 -10.98
C GLY A 37 -9.20 12.35 -11.29
N HIS A 38 -8.38 11.46 -10.68
CA HIS A 38 -6.95 11.40 -10.93
C HIS A 38 -6.62 10.51 -12.14
N ASP A 39 -5.36 10.53 -12.58
CA ASP A 39 -4.87 9.65 -13.63
C ASP A 39 -5.00 8.19 -13.17
N VAL A 40 -5.87 7.43 -13.82
CA VAL A 40 -6.21 6.06 -13.40
C VAL A 40 -5.00 5.14 -13.51
N ALA A 41 -4.29 5.16 -14.65
CA ALA A 41 -3.15 4.27 -14.84
C ALA A 41 -2.05 4.52 -13.81
N PHE A 42 -1.73 5.78 -13.55
CA PHE A 42 -0.73 6.15 -12.55
C PHE A 42 -1.12 5.66 -11.15
N TYR A 43 -2.36 5.93 -10.73
CA TYR A 43 -2.80 5.60 -9.39
C TYR A 43 -3.05 4.11 -9.19
N VAL A 44 -3.46 3.38 -10.22
CA VAL A 44 -3.55 1.92 -10.16
C VAL A 44 -2.17 1.32 -9.93
N ASN A 45 -1.16 1.77 -10.68
CA ASN A 45 0.21 1.27 -10.51
C ASN A 45 0.79 1.65 -9.14
N GLU A 46 0.59 2.88 -8.71
CA GLU A 46 1.06 3.33 -7.40
C GLU A 46 0.39 2.54 -6.28
N THR A 47 -0.92 2.33 -6.37
CA THR A 47 -1.68 1.56 -5.40
C THR A 47 -1.22 0.10 -5.36
N LEU A 48 -1.03 -0.51 -6.51
CA LEU A 48 -0.53 -1.89 -6.57
C LEU A 48 0.84 -2.00 -5.90
N THR A 49 1.75 -1.07 -6.19
CA THR A 49 3.08 -1.05 -5.58
C THR A 49 2.98 -0.85 -4.07
N HIS A 50 2.11 0.07 -3.62
CA HIS A 50 1.86 0.32 -2.20
C HIS A 50 1.37 -0.95 -1.48
N GLU A 51 0.38 -1.64 -2.04
CA GLU A 51 -0.16 -2.85 -1.42
C GLU A 51 0.84 -4.00 -1.49
N ALA A 52 1.69 -4.04 -2.51
CA ALA A 52 2.77 -5.02 -2.57
C ALA A 52 3.79 -4.84 -1.45
N VAL A 53 4.05 -3.60 -1.01
CA VAL A 53 4.88 -3.34 0.18
C VAL A 53 4.24 -3.99 1.41
N HIS A 54 2.94 -3.82 1.60
CA HIS A 54 2.23 -4.45 2.71
C HIS A 54 2.31 -5.98 2.63
N ALA A 55 2.23 -6.55 1.43
CA ALA A 55 2.40 -7.98 1.25
C ALA A 55 3.78 -8.45 1.73
N ALA A 56 4.83 -7.72 1.35
CA ALA A 56 6.19 -8.05 1.78
C ALA A 56 6.37 -7.86 3.30
N GLN A 57 5.76 -6.82 3.87
CA GLN A 57 5.76 -6.61 5.32
C GLN A 57 5.09 -7.77 6.05
N GLN A 58 3.98 -8.27 5.54
CA GLN A 58 3.28 -9.41 6.10
C GLN A 58 4.15 -10.67 6.06
N CYS A 59 4.84 -10.93 4.95
CA CYS A 59 5.74 -12.07 4.83
C CYS A 59 6.91 -12.00 5.81
N ARG A 60 7.42 -10.80 6.04
CA ARG A 60 8.48 -10.57 7.03
C ARG A 60 7.95 -10.52 8.45
N ASN A 61 6.67 -10.25 8.62
CA ASN A 61 5.99 -10.02 9.90
C ASN A 61 6.47 -8.76 10.61
N SER A 62 6.96 -7.77 9.87
CA SER A 62 7.36 -6.45 10.42
C SER A 62 7.69 -5.48 9.29
N ALA A 63 7.83 -4.20 9.63
CA ALA A 63 8.36 -3.18 8.74
C ALA A 63 9.86 -3.43 8.46
N PHE A 64 10.36 -2.85 7.36
CA PHE A 64 11.76 -3.03 6.94
C PHE A 64 12.69 -2.03 7.61
N TRP A 65 12.21 -0.82 7.88
CA TRP A 65 13.02 0.26 8.42
C TRP A 65 12.60 0.60 9.85
N ILE A 66 13.57 1.07 10.61
CA ILE A 66 13.41 1.31 12.02
C ILE A 66 13.00 2.76 12.30
N SER A 67 13.38 3.70 11.44
CA SER A 67 13.22 5.13 11.72
C SER A 67 12.62 5.89 10.55
N LYS A 68 11.61 6.72 10.84
CA LYS A 68 10.99 7.62 9.87
C LYS A 68 11.95 8.68 9.35
N SER A 69 13.03 8.99 10.07
CA SER A 69 13.99 10.01 9.66
C SER A 69 14.78 9.63 8.41
N VAL A 70 14.87 8.32 8.10
CA VAL A 70 15.53 7.84 6.90
C VAL A 70 14.57 7.69 5.72
N MET A 71 13.29 7.99 5.91
CA MET A 71 12.24 7.87 4.88
C MET A 71 11.44 9.18 4.82
N PRO A 72 12.04 10.26 4.32
CA PRO A 72 11.33 11.55 4.29
C PRO A 72 10.16 11.50 3.30
N LEU A 73 9.01 12.06 3.71
CA LEU A 73 7.82 12.15 2.88
C LEU A 73 7.33 13.59 2.76
N PRO A 74 6.79 13.98 1.60
CA PRO A 74 6.09 15.25 1.47
C PRO A 74 4.90 15.31 2.42
N LEU A 75 4.49 16.54 2.80
CA LEU A 75 3.39 16.74 3.75
C LEU A 75 2.10 16.05 3.30
N ALA A 76 1.79 16.10 2.00
CA ALA A 76 0.59 15.44 1.47
C ALA A 76 0.61 13.95 1.77
N LYS A 77 1.75 13.28 1.60
CA LYS A 77 1.88 11.85 1.91
C LYS A 77 1.84 11.57 3.40
N LEU A 78 2.40 12.47 4.22
CA LEU A 78 2.31 12.34 5.69
C LEU A 78 0.86 12.38 6.18
N ASN A 79 0.03 13.23 5.57
CA ASN A 79 -1.39 13.27 5.87
C ASN A 79 -2.09 11.96 5.46
N ASP A 80 -1.71 11.40 4.32
CA ASP A 80 -2.24 10.12 3.86
C ASP A 80 -1.83 8.98 4.80
N VAL A 81 -0.60 8.98 5.31
CA VAL A 81 -0.14 8.00 6.32
C VAL A 81 -1.05 8.03 7.54
N SER A 82 -1.32 9.21 8.09
CA SER A 82 -2.18 9.35 9.26
C SER A 82 -3.59 8.81 9.00
N ARG A 83 -4.15 9.11 7.84
CA ARG A 83 -5.49 8.66 7.46
C ARG A 83 -5.53 7.14 7.28
N SER A 84 -4.57 6.59 6.56
CA SER A 84 -4.48 5.14 6.31
C SER A 84 -4.25 4.36 7.59
N ALA A 85 -3.42 4.85 8.50
CA ALA A 85 -3.18 4.19 9.77
C ALA A 85 -4.47 4.08 10.60
N LYS A 86 -5.29 5.13 10.61
CA LYS A 86 -6.58 5.12 11.31
C LYS A 86 -7.56 4.11 10.70
N THR A 87 -7.58 4.01 9.37
CA THR A 87 -8.48 3.12 8.64
C THR A 87 -8.07 1.67 8.74
N ALA A 88 -6.76 1.39 8.68
CA ALA A 88 -6.22 0.05 8.53
C ALA A 88 -5.71 -0.59 9.82
N GLY A 89 -6.04 -0.04 10.99
CA GLY A 89 -5.68 -0.67 12.27
C GLY A 89 -4.53 -0.03 13.01
N GLY A 90 -4.09 1.16 12.62
CA GLY A 90 -3.34 2.01 13.51
C GLY A 90 -1.82 1.92 13.51
N ASN A 91 -1.19 1.22 12.55
CA ASN A 91 0.27 1.18 12.51
C ASN A 91 0.83 2.20 11.50
N SER A 92 1.22 3.38 12.00
CA SER A 92 1.71 4.46 11.14
C SER A 92 3.09 4.18 10.54
N GLN A 93 3.92 3.34 11.17
CA GLN A 93 5.23 2.99 10.62
C GLN A 93 5.10 2.13 9.36
N ILE A 94 4.21 1.16 9.37
CA ILE A 94 3.91 0.30 8.22
C ILE A 94 3.38 1.14 7.06
N GLU A 95 2.43 2.05 7.33
CA GLU A 95 1.89 2.92 6.30
C GLU A 95 2.93 3.92 5.77
N HIS A 96 3.73 4.51 6.65
CA HIS A 96 4.79 5.42 6.25
C HIS A 96 5.76 4.76 5.26
N GLU A 97 6.16 3.56 5.57
CA GLU A 97 7.07 2.78 4.73
C GLU A 97 6.44 2.46 3.36
N ALA A 98 5.16 2.07 3.34
CA ALA A 98 4.46 1.78 2.10
C ALA A 98 4.34 3.02 1.22
N TYR A 99 4.02 4.18 1.79
CA TYR A 99 3.97 5.43 1.04
C TYR A 99 5.35 5.86 0.53
N TRP A 100 6.41 5.57 1.28
CA TRP A 100 7.77 5.89 0.84
C TRP A 100 8.21 4.99 -0.31
N MET A 101 7.79 3.73 -0.34
CA MET A 101 8.19 2.75 -1.36
C MET A 101 7.27 2.70 -2.58
N GLU A 102 6.09 3.30 -2.53
CA GLU A 102 5.08 3.12 -3.59
C GLU A 102 5.53 3.64 -4.96
N ASP A 103 6.55 4.50 -5.02
CA ASP A 103 7.14 4.98 -6.26
C ASP A 103 8.46 4.29 -6.62
N LYS A 104 8.76 3.17 -5.97
CA LYS A 104 10.01 2.42 -6.15
C LYS A 104 9.74 0.95 -6.47
N PRO A 105 9.13 0.65 -7.64
CA PRO A 105 8.68 -0.71 -7.94
C PRO A 105 9.82 -1.75 -7.96
N ASN A 106 11.03 -1.37 -8.35
CA ASN A 106 12.15 -2.31 -8.36
C ASN A 106 12.56 -2.73 -6.96
N GLU A 107 12.55 -1.80 -6.01
CA GLU A 107 12.83 -2.13 -4.60
C GLU A 107 11.74 -2.99 -4.01
N VAL A 108 10.48 -2.73 -4.37
CA VAL A 108 9.34 -3.56 -3.93
C VAL A 108 9.46 -4.98 -4.47
N LYS A 109 9.83 -5.14 -5.73
CA LYS A 109 10.10 -6.47 -6.31
C LYS A 109 11.20 -7.20 -5.55
N TYR A 110 12.26 -6.49 -5.18
CA TYR A 110 13.36 -7.07 -4.43
C TYR A 110 12.89 -7.63 -3.08
N VAL A 111 12.16 -6.83 -2.29
CA VAL A 111 11.70 -7.26 -0.98
C VAL A 111 10.65 -8.37 -1.06
N LEU A 112 9.78 -8.35 -2.07
CA LEU A 112 8.84 -9.44 -2.30
C LEU A 112 9.57 -10.76 -2.55
N LYS A 113 10.57 -10.75 -3.42
CA LYS A 113 11.38 -11.95 -3.70
C LYS A 113 12.11 -12.43 -2.46
N LYS A 114 12.66 -11.50 -1.68
CA LYS A 114 13.45 -11.85 -0.50
C LYS A 114 12.62 -12.47 0.61
N TYR A 115 11.39 -11.97 0.83
CA TYR A 115 10.61 -12.36 2.00
C TYR A 115 9.39 -13.23 1.69
N CYS A 116 8.83 -13.15 0.49
CA CYS A 116 7.61 -13.87 0.12
C CYS A 116 7.82 -15.06 -0.82
N LEU A 117 8.92 -15.10 -1.53
CA LEU A 117 9.15 -16.11 -2.57
C LEU A 117 10.35 -17.00 -2.28
#